data_6b47937198c3ed7934afe60f214536d3
#
_entry.id   6b47937198c3ed7934afe60f214536d3
#
_cell.length_a   1.000
_cell.length_b   1.000
_cell.length_c   1.000
_cell.angle_alpha   90.00
_cell.angle_beta   90.00
_cell.angle_gamma   90.00
#
_symmetry.space_group_name_H-M   'P 1'
#
loop_
_entity.id
_entity.type
_entity.pdbx_description
1 polymer ?
#
loop_
_entity_poly.entity_id
_entity_poly.type
_entity_poly.pdbx_seq_one_letter_code
_entity_poly.pdbx_strand_id
1 'polypeptide(L)'
;MANVIVVGTQWGDEGKGKVVDLYAENADVISRFQGGNNAGHTLVVKGVQTILHLIPSGILHDQKICVIGNGVVVDPQVLLDEIDKLNSRGLFPPHTSLHVSEKAHLIMPYHRRLDLAREGRRGGGKIGTTGRGIGPAYEDKVARTGIRVGDLFDSDSFREKLIRNLEEKNFLLTKYFGEDPVDPEAVFTEYKGYGERLRSFVTDTSVILHRELRRGRKILFEGAQGCHLDIDHGTYPYVTSSNTVAANAFSGTGLGPSANFAVVGICKAYTTRVGSGPFVTELSCEIGRRIQDVGKEFGATTGRKRRCGWLDMVLVRHAIRVSGITGIALTKLDVLTGIDKIKICVGYQTAQGERINFAVPANLQVLANCEPVYEEIDGWTEDISQARRIEELPKNVRKYLERIETLADIPLVLVSVGAARNETIVLKNPFIS
;
A
#
# COMPACT_ATOMS: atom_id res chain seq x y z
N MET A 1 -21.93 13.41 -4.41
CA MET A 1 -21.24 12.51 -3.44
C MET A 1 -19.93 12.08 -4.07
N ALA A 2 -18.81 12.21 -3.37
CA ALA A 2 -17.51 11.87 -3.91
C ALA A 2 -17.17 10.39 -3.64
N ASN A 3 -16.51 9.75 -4.60
CA ASN A 3 -15.79 8.50 -4.37
C ASN A 3 -14.42 8.83 -3.81
N VAL A 4 -13.80 7.92 -3.06
CA VAL A 4 -12.55 8.21 -2.35
C VAL A 4 -11.45 7.25 -2.78
N ILE A 5 -10.29 7.81 -3.14
CA ILE A 5 -9.07 7.04 -3.41
C ILE A 5 -8.10 7.29 -2.25
N VAL A 6 -7.64 6.23 -1.60
CA VAL A 6 -6.67 6.28 -0.50
C VAL A 6 -5.32 5.80 -0.99
N VAL A 7 -4.30 6.64 -0.87
CA VAL A 7 -2.92 6.32 -1.25
C VAL A 7 -1.94 6.69 -0.14
N GLY A 8 -0.79 6.02 -0.07
CA GLY A 8 0.29 6.41 0.83
C GLY A 8 1.16 7.51 0.22
N THR A 9 1.60 8.49 1.02
CA THR A 9 2.44 9.61 0.55
C THR A 9 3.94 9.37 0.70
N GLN A 10 4.33 8.27 1.34
CA GLN A 10 5.73 7.96 1.68
C GLN A 10 6.16 6.62 1.07
N TRP A 11 6.92 5.79 1.80
CA TRP A 11 7.36 4.46 1.36
C TRP A 11 6.50 3.31 1.91
N GLY A 12 5.20 3.52 2.07
CA GLY A 12 4.30 2.53 2.69
C GLY A 12 4.32 2.59 4.22
N ASP A 13 3.53 1.72 4.84
CA ASP A 13 3.41 1.62 6.30
C ASP A 13 2.91 2.91 7.00
N GLU A 14 2.26 3.81 6.26
CA GLU A 14 1.70 5.07 6.79
C GLU A 14 0.47 4.86 7.70
N GLY A 15 0.02 3.62 7.90
CA GLY A 15 -1.18 3.34 8.69
C GLY A 15 -2.48 3.40 7.88
N LYS A 16 -2.41 3.16 6.57
CA LYS A 16 -3.57 3.14 5.65
C LYS A 16 -4.72 2.26 6.14
N GLY A 17 -4.42 1.08 6.69
CA GLY A 17 -5.44 0.14 7.15
C GLY A 17 -6.44 0.77 8.13
N LYS A 18 -5.97 1.54 9.13
CA LYS A 18 -6.83 2.25 10.10
C LYS A 18 -7.75 3.26 9.41
N VAL A 19 -7.22 4.05 8.46
CA VAL A 19 -7.99 5.09 7.76
C VAL A 19 -8.99 4.47 6.79
N VAL A 20 -8.59 3.42 6.06
CA VAL A 20 -9.47 2.68 5.16
C VAL A 20 -10.61 2.02 5.94
N ASP A 21 -10.33 1.40 7.09
CA ASP A 21 -11.34 0.82 7.98
C ASP A 21 -12.36 1.87 8.46
N LEU A 22 -11.86 3.05 8.86
CA LEU A 22 -12.73 4.16 9.26
C LEU A 22 -13.64 4.62 8.10
N TYR A 23 -13.07 4.76 6.90
CA TYR A 23 -13.80 5.21 5.71
C TYR A 23 -14.73 4.14 5.14
N ALA A 24 -14.44 2.86 5.36
CA ALA A 24 -15.27 1.74 4.93
C ALA A 24 -16.69 1.80 5.52
N GLU A 25 -16.88 2.41 6.70
CA GLU A 25 -18.23 2.64 7.23
C GLU A 25 -19.10 3.48 6.30
N ASN A 26 -18.50 4.48 5.64
CA ASN A 26 -19.19 5.44 4.78
C ASN A 26 -19.22 5.02 3.30
N ALA A 27 -18.56 3.93 2.95
CA ALA A 27 -18.50 3.38 1.59
C ALA A 27 -19.45 2.18 1.44
N ASP A 28 -20.00 2.00 0.26
CA ASP A 28 -20.80 0.81 -0.11
C ASP A 28 -19.91 -0.26 -0.75
N VAL A 29 -18.90 0.17 -1.49
CA VAL A 29 -17.97 -0.68 -2.23
C VAL A 29 -16.55 -0.35 -1.83
N ILE A 30 -15.73 -1.37 -1.54
CA ILE A 30 -14.31 -1.21 -1.26
C ILE A 30 -13.51 -2.01 -2.29
N SER A 31 -12.64 -1.33 -3.06
CA SER A 31 -11.90 -1.95 -4.15
C SER A 31 -10.38 -1.78 -4.00
N ARG A 32 -9.66 -2.91 -4.03
CA ARG A 32 -8.21 -2.92 -4.22
C ARG A 32 -7.87 -2.88 -5.69
N PHE A 33 -6.90 -2.04 -6.07
CA PHE A 33 -6.59 -1.77 -7.48
C PHE A 33 -5.15 -2.11 -7.89
N GLN A 34 -4.25 -2.43 -6.96
CA GLN A 34 -2.86 -2.75 -7.28
C GLN A 34 -2.16 -3.52 -6.13
N GLY A 35 -0.91 -3.96 -6.39
CA GLY A 35 -0.13 -4.74 -5.45
C GLY A 35 -0.55 -6.21 -5.46
N GLY A 36 -0.30 -6.88 -4.38
CA GLY A 36 -0.63 -8.29 -4.19
C GLY A 36 -0.58 -8.62 -2.70
N ASN A 37 -0.23 -9.86 -2.37
CA ASN A 37 -0.08 -10.32 -0.99
C ASN A 37 1.17 -9.76 -0.27
N ASN A 38 1.94 -8.86 -0.91
CA ASN A 38 2.98 -8.07 -0.25
C ASN A 38 2.43 -6.93 0.61
N ALA A 39 1.16 -6.56 0.49
CA ALA A 39 0.50 -5.67 1.43
C ALA A 39 0.17 -6.40 2.75
N GLY A 40 0.06 -5.65 3.84
CA GLY A 40 -0.39 -6.15 5.14
C GLY A 40 -1.17 -5.04 5.84
N HIS A 41 -2.50 -5.08 5.72
CA HIS A 41 -3.39 -4.13 6.37
C HIS A 41 -3.84 -4.70 7.71
N THR A 42 -3.29 -4.16 8.79
CA THR A 42 -3.67 -4.55 10.14
C THR A 42 -4.91 -3.78 10.56
N LEU A 43 -5.95 -4.51 10.91
CA LEU A 43 -7.25 -4.00 11.35
C LEU A 43 -7.55 -4.52 12.75
N VAL A 44 -8.25 -3.71 13.55
CA VAL A 44 -8.72 -4.12 14.87
C VAL A 44 -10.24 -3.93 14.89
N VAL A 45 -11.00 -5.02 14.76
CA VAL A 45 -12.45 -5.01 14.79
C VAL A 45 -12.93 -5.77 16.03
N LYS A 46 -13.75 -5.13 16.86
CA LYS A 46 -14.27 -5.69 18.13
C LYS A 46 -13.16 -6.25 19.04
N GLY A 47 -12.00 -5.55 19.09
CA GLY A 47 -10.84 -5.97 19.88
C GLY A 47 -10.00 -7.11 19.27
N VAL A 48 -10.38 -7.63 18.11
CA VAL A 48 -9.65 -8.71 17.42
C VAL A 48 -8.79 -8.14 16.32
N GLN A 49 -7.47 -8.36 16.42
CA GLN A 49 -6.53 -7.98 15.37
C GLN A 49 -6.60 -8.97 14.20
N THR A 50 -6.76 -8.45 12.98
CA THR A 50 -6.76 -9.20 11.74
C THR A 50 -5.84 -8.53 10.74
N ILE A 51 -4.99 -9.29 10.07
CA ILE A 51 -4.10 -8.80 9.00
C ILE A 51 -4.63 -9.35 7.69
N LEU A 52 -4.95 -8.43 6.76
CA LEU A 52 -5.40 -8.76 5.40
C LEU A 52 -4.29 -8.45 4.40
N HIS A 53 -4.06 -9.34 3.45
CA HIS A 53 -3.04 -9.21 2.42
C HIS A 53 -3.64 -8.90 1.04
N LEU A 54 -4.69 -9.65 0.64
CA LEU A 54 -5.37 -9.51 -0.65
C LEU A 54 -6.77 -8.95 -0.53
N ILE A 55 -7.51 -9.41 0.47
CA ILE A 55 -8.91 -9.04 0.65
C ILE A 55 -9.01 -7.57 1.07
N PRO A 56 -9.93 -6.77 0.46
CA PRO A 56 -10.15 -5.39 0.88
C PRO A 56 -10.58 -5.27 2.35
N SER A 57 -10.14 -4.22 3.03
CA SER A 57 -10.40 -3.99 4.47
C SER A 57 -11.89 -3.92 4.82
N GLY A 58 -12.73 -3.55 3.86
CA GLY A 58 -14.19 -3.49 4.03
C GLY A 58 -14.87 -4.83 4.28
N ILE A 59 -14.18 -5.97 4.08
CA ILE A 59 -14.74 -7.31 4.28
C ILE A 59 -15.26 -7.56 5.71
N LEU A 60 -14.71 -6.84 6.68
CA LEU A 60 -15.08 -6.96 8.09
C LEU A 60 -16.36 -6.18 8.46
N HIS A 61 -16.91 -5.40 7.54
CA HIS A 61 -18.14 -4.63 7.71
C HIS A 61 -19.29 -5.30 6.97
N ASP A 62 -20.48 -5.29 7.59
CA ASP A 62 -21.69 -5.86 6.97
C ASP A 62 -22.18 -5.02 5.78
N GLN A 63 -22.88 -5.66 4.84
CA GLN A 63 -23.49 -5.07 3.66
C GLN A 63 -22.52 -4.35 2.71
N LYS A 64 -21.26 -4.77 2.65
CA LYS A 64 -20.26 -4.20 1.73
C LYS A 64 -20.06 -5.08 0.50
N ILE A 65 -19.67 -4.44 -0.59
CA ILE A 65 -19.17 -5.11 -1.80
C ILE A 65 -17.65 -4.93 -1.83
N CYS A 66 -16.91 -6.02 -1.66
CA CYS A 66 -15.45 -6.01 -1.69
C CYS A 66 -14.95 -6.51 -3.05
N VAL A 67 -14.03 -5.77 -3.66
CA VAL A 67 -13.53 -6.04 -5.01
C VAL A 67 -12.02 -6.11 -5.03
N ILE A 68 -11.48 -7.20 -5.59
CA ILE A 68 -10.09 -7.32 -6.00
C ILE A 68 -10.03 -7.04 -7.50
N GLY A 69 -9.53 -5.85 -7.87
CA GLY A 69 -9.49 -5.37 -9.24
C GLY A 69 -8.42 -6.05 -10.10
N ASN A 70 -8.49 -5.83 -11.40
CA ASN A 70 -7.58 -6.40 -12.41
C ASN A 70 -6.12 -5.95 -12.29
N GLY A 71 -5.86 -4.87 -11.56
CA GLY A 71 -4.51 -4.39 -11.30
C GLY A 71 -3.77 -5.16 -10.21
N VAL A 72 -4.47 -5.94 -9.38
CA VAL A 72 -3.88 -6.77 -8.33
C VAL A 72 -3.29 -8.05 -8.94
N VAL A 73 -2.13 -8.50 -8.43
CA VAL A 73 -1.61 -9.85 -8.70
C VAL A 73 -2.03 -10.77 -7.55
N VAL A 74 -2.71 -11.86 -7.89
CA VAL A 74 -3.42 -12.73 -6.95
C VAL A 74 -2.64 -14.03 -6.73
N ASP A 75 -2.27 -14.28 -5.49
CA ASP A 75 -1.85 -15.59 -5.04
C ASP A 75 -3.10 -16.36 -4.60
N PRO A 76 -3.53 -17.40 -5.34
CA PRO A 76 -4.81 -18.07 -5.10
C PRO A 76 -4.82 -18.81 -3.77
N GLN A 77 -3.71 -19.42 -3.35
CA GLN A 77 -3.62 -20.08 -2.06
C GLN A 77 -3.79 -19.07 -0.92
N VAL A 78 -3.03 -17.96 -0.96
CA VAL A 78 -3.11 -16.93 0.08
C VAL A 78 -4.52 -16.34 0.16
N LEU A 79 -5.18 -16.14 -0.98
CA LEU A 79 -6.55 -15.62 -1.01
C LEU A 79 -7.53 -16.59 -0.36
N LEU A 80 -7.44 -17.89 -0.69
CA LEU A 80 -8.28 -18.92 -0.11
C LEU A 80 -8.03 -19.09 1.39
N ASP A 81 -6.78 -19.06 1.82
CA ASP A 81 -6.40 -19.12 3.24
C ASP A 81 -6.98 -17.92 4.03
N GLU A 82 -7.00 -16.73 3.43
CA GLU A 82 -7.63 -15.54 4.03
C GLU A 82 -9.15 -15.72 4.14
N ILE A 83 -9.81 -16.23 3.10
CA ILE A 83 -11.27 -16.52 3.10
C ILE A 83 -11.60 -17.55 4.19
N ASP A 84 -10.88 -18.66 4.23
CA ASP A 84 -11.10 -19.74 5.21
C ASP A 84 -10.91 -19.24 6.64
N LYS A 85 -9.85 -18.42 6.87
CA LYS A 85 -9.58 -17.82 8.17
C LYS A 85 -10.65 -16.83 8.61
N LEU A 86 -11.20 -16.02 7.70
CA LEU A 86 -12.29 -15.11 8.00
C LEU A 86 -13.58 -15.88 8.33
N ASN A 87 -13.90 -16.92 7.55
CA ASN A 87 -15.06 -17.77 7.78
C ASN A 87 -14.98 -18.51 9.12
N SER A 88 -13.84 -19.15 9.42
CA SER A 88 -13.63 -19.90 10.66
C SER A 88 -13.73 -19.04 11.92
N ARG A 89 -13.47 -17.72 11.79
CA ARG A 89 -13.56 -16.75 12.89
C ARG A 89 -14.89 -16.00 12.93
N GLY A 90 -15.83 -16.29 12.01
CA GLY A 90 -17.11 -15.57 11.89
C GLY A 90 -16.94 -14.09 11.55
N LEU A 91 -15.85 -13.74 10.86
CA LEU A 91 -15.50 -12.36 10.48
C LEU A 91 -15.89 -12.03 9.05
N PHE A 92 -16.49 -12.95 8.31
CA PHE A 92 -17.05 -12.70 6.98
C PHE A 92 -18.57 -12.54 7.12
N PRO A 93 -19.11 -11.31 7.15
CA PRO A 93 -20.53 -11.10 7.39
C PRO A 93 -21.39 -11.66 6.24
N PRO A 94 -22.58 -12.20 6.53
CA PRO A 94 -23.41 -12.91 5.55
C PRO A 94 -23.91 -12.04 4.40
N HIS A 95 -24.03 -10.71 4.60
CA HIS A 95 -24.49 -9.77 3.57
C HIS A 95 -23.37 -9.00 2.87
N THR A 96 -22.12 -9.37 3.14
CA THR A 96 -20.93 -8.83 2.46
C THR A 96 -20.49 -9.77 1.35
N SER A 97 -20.22 -9.21 0.17
CA SER A 97 -19.75 -9.99 -0.98
C SER A 97 -18.28 -9.70 -1.30
N LEU A 98 -17.58 -10.73 -1.77
CA LEU A 98 -16.23 -10.62 -2.31
C LEU A 98 -16.26 -10.96 -3.79
N HIS A 99 -15.64 -10.13 -4.62
CA HIS A 99 -15.51 -10.31 -6.06
C HIS A 99 -14.06 -10.16 -6.49
N VAL A 100 -13.59 -11.10 -7.30
CA VAL A 100 -12.23 -11.13 -7.85
C VAL A 100 -12.30 -10.95 -9.35
N SER A 101 -11.49 -10.05 -9.88
CA SER A 101 -11.46 -9.82 -11.33
C SER A 101 -10.92 -11.06 -12.07
N GLU A 102 -11.68 -11.56 -13.03
CA GLU A 102 -11.22 -12.60 -13.97
C GLU A 102 -9.96 -12.18 -14.76
N LYS A 103 -9.73 -10.84 -14.88
CA LYS A 103 -8.59 -10.24 -15.58
C LYS A 103 -7.37 -10.03 -14.68
N ALA A 104 -7.46 -10.27 -13.38
CA ALA A 104 -6.33 -10.21 -12.47
C ALA A 104 -5.31 -11.32 -12.79
N HIS A 105 -4.01 -11.01 -12.66
CA HIS A 105 -2.96 -12.00 -12.94
C HIS A 105 -2.65 -12.85 -11.72
N LEU A 106 -2.34 -14.11 -11.97
CA LEU A 106 -1.96 -15.06 -10.93
C LEU A 106 -0.48 -14.95 -10.57
N ILE A 107 -0.18 -15.08 -9.29
CA ILE A 107 1.18 -15.39 -8.83
C ILE A 107 1.34 -16.91 -8.91
N MET A 108 2.23 -17.37 -9.78
CA MET A 108 2.54 -18.77 -9.98
C MET A 108 3.74 -19.20 -9.09
N PRO A 109 3.94 -20.50 -8.81
CA PRO A 109 5.06 -20.98 -7.99
C PRO A 109 6.42 -20.56 -8.52
N TYR A 110 6.60 -20.54 -9.85
CA TYR A 110 7.85 -20.11 -10.47
C TYR A 110 8.14 -18.62 -10.25
N HIS A 111 7.12 -17.76 -10.05
CA HIS A 111 7.32 -16.35 -9.71
C HIS A 111 8.01 -16.20 -8.35
N ARG A 112 7.55 -16.95 -7.34
CA ARG A 112 8.16 -16.92 -6.00
C ARG A 112 9.60 -17.42 -6.04
N ARG A 113 9.87 -18.50 -6.77
CA ARG A 113 11.21 -19.07 -6.89
C ARG A 113 12.17 -18.11 -7.62
N LEU A 114 11.74 -17.49 -8.71
CA LEU A 114 12.52 -16.49 -9.44
C LEU A 114 12.80 -15.25 -8.59
N ASP A 115 11.82 -14.77 -7.79
CA ASP A 115 12.00 -13.63 -6.89
C ASP A 115 13.09 -13.91 -5.86
N LEU A 116 13.04 -15.07 -5.21
CA LEU A 116 14.04 -15.51 -4.23
C LEU A 116 15.43 -15.72 -4.87
N ALA A 117 15.49 -16.40 -6.01
CA ALA A 117 16.75 -16.67 -6.71
C ALA A 117 17.44 -15.39 -7.20
N ARG A 118 16.68 -14.44 -7.76
CA ARG A 118 17.16 -13.12 -8.17
C ARG A 118 17.70 -12.32 -7.00
N GLU A 119 16.95 -12.27 -5.89
CA GLU A 119 17.34 -11.54 -4.70
C GLU A 119 18.57 -12.17 -4.01
N GLY A 120 18.64 -13.49 -3.99
CA GLY A 120 19.80 -14.23 -3.49
C GLY A 120 21.09 -13.91 -4.26
N ARG A 121 21.00 -13.82 -5.59
CA ARG A 121 22.16 -13.58 -6.46
C ARG A 121 22.67 -12.12 -6.42
N ARG A 122 21.84 -11.16 -6.02
CA ARG A 122 22.22 -9.73 -5.96
C ARG A 122 23.22 -9.39 -4.85
N GLY A 123 23.45 -10.28 -3.89
CA GLY A 123 24.42 -10.03 -2.81
C GLY A 123 24.15 -8.73 -2.07
N GLY A 124 25.10 -7.79 -2.09
CA GLY A 124 24.97 -6.47 -1.47
C GLY A 124 24.01 -5.50 -2.20
N GLY A 125 23.62 -5.81 -3.43
CA GLY A 125 22.69 -5.00 -4.25
C GLY A 125 21.22 -5.40 -4.12
N LYS A 126 20.83 -6.06 -3.02
CA LYS A 126 19.46 -6.48 -2.76
C LYS A 126 18.47 -5.29 -2.76
N ILE A 127 17.35 -5.46 -3.44
CA ILE A 127 16.23 -4.52 -3.38
C ILE A 127 15.52 -4.62 -2.03
N GLY A 128 15.50 -5.81 -1.44
CA GLY A 128 14.78 -6.11 -0.21
C GLY A 128 13.34 -6.55 -0.48
N THR A 129 13.13 -7.36 -1.54
CA THR A 129 11.81 -7.88 -1.90
C THR A 129 11.18 -8.70 -0.76
N THR A 130 9.90 -8.98 -0.87
CA THR A 130 9.19 -9.84 0.09
C THR A 130 9.34 -11.33 -0.21
N GLY A 131 9.95 -11.71 -1.35
CA GLY A 131 10.07 -13.08 -1.82
C GLY A 131 8.74 -13.73 -2.22
N ARG A 132 7.70 -12.92 -2.46
CA ARG A 132 6.34 -13.40 -2.74
C ARG A 132 6.01 -13.49 -4.23
N GLY A 133 6.98 -13.25 -5.10
CA GLY A 133 6.81 -13.34 -6.55
C GLY A 133 6.06 -12.18 -7.19
N ILE A 134 5.90 -11.07 -6.49
CA ILE A 134 5.15 -9.88 -6.98
C ILE A 134 5.81 -9.32 -8.24
N GLY A 135 7.12 -9.05 -8.19
CA GLY A 135 7.88 -8.52 -9.33
C GLY A 135 7.78 -9.41 -10.57
N PRO A 136 8.14 -10.69 -10.49
CA PRO A 136 8.02 -11.61 -11.61
C PRO A 136 6.59 -11.78 -12.17
N ALA A 137 5.54 -11.68 -11.33
CA ALA A 137 4.16 -11.72 -11.81
C ALA A 137 3.78 -10.46 -12.62
N TYR A 138 4.22 -9.26 -12.19
CA TYR A 138 4.06 -8.04 -12.99
C TYR A 138 4.93 -8.05 -14.25
N GLU A 139 6.12 -8.63 -14.21
CA GLU A 139 6.98 -8.84 -15.39
C GLU A 139 6.24 -9.66 -16.45
N ASP A 140 5.67 -10.81 -16.08
CA ASP A 140 4.90 -11.65 -17.00
C ASP A 140 3.64 -10.94 -17.52
N LYS A 141 2.97 -10.14 -16.68
CA LYS A 141 1.82 -9.32 -17.10
C LYS A 141 2.21 -8.35 -18.22
N VAL A 142 3.32 -7.63 -18.07
CA VAL A 142 3.79 -6.64 -19.05
C VAL A 142 4.37 -7.32 -20.29
N ALA A 143 5.05 -8.47 -20.12
CA ALA A 143 5.51 -9.33 -21.20
C ALA A 143 4.37 -10.01 -21.99
N ARG A 144 3.14 -9.96 -21.49
CA ARG A 144 1.94 -10.59 -22.07
C ARG A 144 1.99 -12.12 -22.08
N THR A 145 2.73 -12.68 -21.14
CA THR A 145 2.82 -14.13 -20.88
C THR A 145 2.07 -14.55 -19.60
N GLY A 146 1.63 -13.56 -18.79
CA GLY A 146 0.96 -13.79 -17.53
C GLY A 146 -0.35 -14.58 -17.64
N ILE A 147 -0.57 -15.47 -16.69
CA ILE A 147 -1.80 -16.25 -16.55
C ILE A 147 -2.79 -15.47 -15.70
N ARG A 148 -4.03 -15.35 -16.13
CA ARG A 148 -5.11 -14.64 -15.44
C ARG A 148 -5.96 -15.59 -14.61
N VAL A 149 -6.67 -15.04 -13.62
CA VAL A 149 -7.61 -15.80 -12.79
C VAL A 149 -8.67 -16.49 -13.66
N GLY A 150 -9.19 -15.82 -14.69
CA GLY A 150 -10.17 -16.37 -15.62
C GLY A 150 -9.67 -17.58 -16.41
N ASP A 151 -8.37 -17.68 -16.66
CA ASP A 151 -7.77 -18.81 -17.41
C ASP A 151 -7.93 -20.15 -16.64
N LEU A 152 -8.07 -20.12 -15.32
CA LEU A 152 -8.28 -21.33 -14.52
C LEU A 152 -9.57 -22.08 -14.86
N PHE A 153 -10.51 -21.43 -15.55
CA PHE A 153 -11.81 -22.00 -15.92
C PHE A 153 -11.84 -22.65 -17.31
N ASP A 154 -10.73 -22.50 -18.06
CA ASP A 154 -10.47 -23.18 -19.32
C ASP A 154 -9.21 -24.04 -19.17
N SER A 155 -9.41 -25.33 -18.88
CA SER A 155 -8.32 -26.25 -18.55
C SER A 155 -7.29 -26.40 -19.68
N ASP A 156 -7.73 -26.38 -20.93
CA ASP A 156 -6.83 -26.57 -22.09
C ASP A 156 -5.97 -25.31 -22.31
N SER A 157 -6.60 -24.15 -22.31
CA SER A 157 -5.90 -22.86 -22.40
C SER A 157 -4.94 -22.63 -21.22
N PHE A 158 -5.36 -22.99 -20.00
CA PHE A 158 -4.50 -22.88 -18.83
C PHE A 158 -3.27 -23.78 -18.93
N ARG A 159 -3.46 -25.05 -19.33
CA ARG A 159 -2.36 -26.02 -19.47
C ARG A 159 -1.36 -25.56 -20.54
N GLU A 160 -1.83 -25.11 -21.70
CA GLU A 160 -0.98 -24.61 -22.78
C GLU A 160 -0.12 -23.42 -22.32
N LYS A 161 -0.74 -22.41 -21.70
CA LYS A 161 -0.04 -21.25 -21.16
C LYS A 161 0.99 -21.63 -20.11
N LEU A 162 0.64 -22.53 -19.19
CA LEU A 162 1.51 -22.99 -18.11
C LEU A 162 2.75 -23.70 -18.65
N ILE A 163 2.58 -24.66 -19.57
CA ILE A 163 3.70 -25.39 -20.18
C ILE A 163 4.63 -24.42 -20.90
N ARG A 164 4.11 -23.55 -21.75
CA ARG A 164 4.91 -22.56 -22.48
C ARG A 164 5.71 -21.66 -21.55
N ASN A 165 5.09 -21.18 -20.47
CA ASN A 165 5.79 -20.33 -19.49
C ASN A 165 6.88 -21.11 -18.74
N LEU A 166 6.60 -22.37 -18.38
CA LEU A 166 7.55 -23.19 -17.63
C LEU A 166 8.76 -23.62 -18.46
N GLU A 167 8.68 -23.70 -19.78
CA GLU A 167 9.85 -23.89 -20.63
C GLU A 167 10.92 -22.83 -20.36
N GLU A 168 10.56 -21.56 -20.43
CA GLU A 168 11.46 -20.43 -20.19
C GLU A 168 11.86 -20.36 -18.71
N LYS A 169 10.91 -20.41 -17.81
CA LYS A 169 11.17 -20.22 -16.37
C LYS A 169 12.00 -21.35 -15.78
N ASN A 170 11.77 -22.59 -16.20
CA ASN A 170 12.59 -23.73 -15.77
C ASN A 170 14.01 -23.67 -16.36
N PHE A 171 14.15 -23.17 -17.61
CA PHE A 171 15.50 -22.91 -18.14
C PHE A 171 16.27 -21.91 -17.28
N LEU A 172 15.63 -20.80 -16.90
CA LEU A 172 16.22 -19.79 -16.01
C LEU A 172 16.57 -20.40 -14.64
N LEU A 173 15.63 -21.10 -14.03
CA LEU A 173 15.81 -21.71 -12.71
C LEU A 173 17.00 -22.69 -12.74
N THR A 174 17.01 -23.64 -13.69
CA THR A 174 18.01 -24.70 -13.71
C THR A 174 19.37 -24.27 -14.26
N LYS A 175 19.40 -23.56 -15.39
CA LYS A 175 20.66 -23.23 -16.09
C LYS A 175 21.31 -21.95 -15.60
N TYR A 176 20.51 -20.97 -15.15
CA TYR A 176 21.05 -19.69 -14.72
C TYR A 176 21.18 -19.57 -13.20
N PHE A 177 20.18 -20.06 -12.44
CA PHE A 177 20.18 -19.97 -10.98
C PHE A 177 20.68 -21.25 -10.28
N GLY A 178 20.71 -22.41 -10.94
CA GLY A 178 21.10 -23.68 -10.33
C GLY A 178 20.05 -24.25 -9.37
N GLU A 179 18.80 -23.86 -9.56
CA GLU A 179 17.63 -24.31 -8.79
C GLU A 179 16.95 -25.51 -9.48
N ASP A 180 16.14 -26.27 -8.75
CA ASP A 180 15.35 -27.34 -9.35
C ASP A 180 14.25 -26.79 -10.27
N PRO A 181 13.80 -27.56 -11.28
CA PRO A 181 12.65 -27.15 -12.09
C PRO A 181 11.34 -27.20 -11.31
N VAL A 182 10.34 -26.48 -11.83
CA VAL A 182 8.94 -26.57 -11.36
C VAL A 182 8.21 -27.59 -12.20
N ASP A 183 7.52 -28.54 -11.56
CA ASP A 183 6.73 -29.59 -12.23
C ASP A 183 5.41 -29.01 -12.78
N PRO A 184 5.21 -29.04 -14.12
CA PRO A 184 3.99 -28.51 -14.73
C PRO A 184 2.71 -29.23 -14.29
N GLU A 185 2.73 -30.54 -14.14
CA GLU A 185 1.53 -31.33 -13.80
C GLU A 185 1.10 -31.10 -12.35
N ALA A 186 2.05 -31.00 -11.44
CA ALA A 186 1.77 -30.65 -10.06
C ALA A 186 1.13 -29.26 -9.96
N VAL A 187 1.69 -28.26 -10.64
CA VAL A 187 1.14 -26.88 -10.66
C VAL A 187 -0.23 -26.86 -11.33
N PHE A 188 -0.41 -27.56 -12.44
CA PHE A 188 -1.70 -27.62 -13.14
C PHE A 188 -2.80 -28.18 -12.22
N THR A 189 -2.54 -29.29 -11.56
CA THR A 189 -3.50 -29.97 -10.67
C THR A 189 -3.85 -29.06 -9.49
N GLU A 190 -2.86 -28.46 -8.84
CA GLU A 190 -3.04 -27.57 -7.70
C GLU A 190 -3.88 -26.35 -8.07
N TYR A 191 -3.50 -25.63 -9.16
CA TYR A 191 -4.17 -24.40 -9.56
C TYR A 191 -5.57 -24.62 -10.13
N LYS A 192 -5.82 -25.77 -10.75
CA LYS A 192 -7.18 -26.20 -11.13
C LYS A 192 -8.06 -26.31 -9.88
N GLY A 193 -7.57 -26.94 -8.82
CA GLY A 193 -8.28 -27.03 -7.55
C GLY A 193 -8.57 -25.65 -6.93
N TYR A 194 -7.62 -24.70 -7.01
CA TYR A 194 -7.87 -23.32 -6.61
C TYR A 194 -8.96 -22.66 -7.46
N GLY A 195 -8.94 -22.87 -8.78
CA GLY A 195 -9.96 -22.35 -9.70
C GLY A 195 -11.36 -22.82 -9.31
N GLU A 196 -11.53 -24.09 -8.99
CA GLU A 196 -12.83 -24.65 -8.55
C GLU A 196 -13.35 -23.94 -7.29
N ARG A 197 -12.48 -23.72 -6.30
CA ARG A 197 -12.84 -23.03 -5.06
C ARG A 197 -13.12 -21.54 -5.26
N LEU A 198 -12.42 -20.88 -6.19
CA LEU A 198 -12.56 -19.45 -6.46
C LEU A 198 -13.72 -19.11 -7.38
N ARG A 199 -14.33 -20.10 -8.08
CA ARG A 199 -15.32 -19.90 -9.15
C ARG A 199 -16.46 -18.96 -8.76
N SER A 200 -16.99 -19.09 -7.56
CA SER A 200 -18.11 -18.26 -7.08
C SER A 200 -17.74 -16.79 -6.80
N PHE A 201 -16.45 -16.49 -6.67
CA PHE A 201 -15.95 -15.14 -6.42
C PHE A 201 -15.54 -14.42 -7.69
N VAL A 202 -15.27 -15.15 -8.79
CA VAL A 202 -14.63 -14.60 -10.00
C VAL A 202 -15.67 -14.09 -10.99
N THR A 203 -15.45 -12.84 -11.46
CA THR A 203 -16.36 -12.17 -12.41
C THR A 203 -15.66 -10.99 -13.09
N ASP A 204 -16.33 -10.33 -14.07
CA ASP A 204 -15.92 -9.02 -14.56
C ASP A 204 -16.25 -7.94 -13.53
N THR A 205 -15.26 -7.63 -12.70
CA THR A 205 -15.41 -6.63 -11.62
C THR A 205 -15.62 -5.21 -12.15
N SER A 206 -15.17 -4.88 -13.35
CA SER A 206 -15.37 -3.56 -13.95
C SER A 206 -16.86 -3.27 -14.20
N VAL A 207 -17.63 -4.30 -14.58
CA VAL A 207 -19.09 -4.21 -14.74
C VAL A 207 -19.78 -3.98 -13.39
N ILE A 208 -19.34 -4.68 -12.33
CA ILE A 208 -19.88 -4.46 -10.98
C ILE A 208 -19.64 -3.03 -10.53
N LEU A 209 -18.38 -2.57 -10.59
CA LEU A 209 -18.00 -1.23 -10.17
C LEU A 209 -18.74 -0.14 -10.95
N HIS A 210 -18.85 -0.30 -12.29
CA HIS A 210 -19.61 0.63 -13.12
C HIS A 210 -21.08 0.67 -12.74
N ARG A 211 -21.71 -0.48 -12.53
CA ARG A 211 -23.12 -0.58 -12.11
C ARG A 211 -23.36 0.10 -10.76
N GLU A 212 -22.49 -0.14 -9.78
CA GLU A 212 -22.63 0.46 -8.44
C GLU A 212 -22.40 1.97 -8.47
N LEU A 213 -21.43 2.44 -9.29
CA LEU A 213 -21.20 3.87 -9.53
C LEU A 213 -22.46 4.54 -10.14
N ARG A 214 -23.08 3.89 -11.14
CA ARG A 214 -24.34 4.40 -11.76
C ARG A 214 -25.52 4.43 -10.80
N ARG A 215 -25.51 3.59 -9.79
CA ARG A 215 -26.50 3.60 -8.70
C ARG A 215 -26.26 4.68 -7.66
N GLY A 216 -25.22 5.50 -7.82
CA GLY A 216 -24.83 6.53 -6.88
C GLY A 216 -24.22 6.00 -5.58
N ARG A 217 -23.77 4.73 -5.57
CA ARG A 217 -23.07 4.14 -4.43
C ARG A 217 -21.68 4.71 -4.27
N LYS A 218 -21.23 4.81 -3.03
CA LYS A 218 -19.92 5.34 -2.66
C LYS A 218 -18.85 4.26 -2.76
N ILE A 219 -17.83 4.52 -3.59
CA ILE A 219 -16.72 3.60 -3.78
C ILE A 219 -15.46 4.13 -3.06
N LEU A 220 -14.84 3.26 -2.27
CA LEU A 220 -13.55 3.47 -1.63
C LEU A 220 -12.49 2.64 -2.37
N PHE A 221 -11.50 3.30 -2.96
CA PHE A 221 -10.36 2.64 -3.57
C PHE A 221 -9.23 2.55 -2.56
N GLU A 222 -8.88 1.33 -2.20
CA GLU A 222 -7.87 1.00 -1.20
C GLU A 222 -6.52 0.75 -1.86
N GLY A 223 -5.62 1.73 -1.77
CA GLY A 223 -4.24 1.59 -2.23
C GLY A 223 -3.37 0.80 -1.27
N ALA A 224 -2.33 0.20 -1.78
CA ALA A 224 -1.29 -0.48 -1.04
C ALA A 224 0.07 0.20 -1.26
N GLN A 225 1.06 -0.07 -0.42
CA GLN A 225 2.39 0.56 -0.41
C GLN A 225 2.31 2.09 -0.27
N GLY A 226 3.17 2.85 -0.93
CA GLY A 226 3.18 4.31 -0.90
C GLY A 226 3.79 4.89 -2.16
N CYS A 227 3.58 6.17 -2.42
CA CYS A 227 3.94 6.86 -3.66
C CYS A 227 5.42 6.70 -4.03
N HIS A 228 6.32 6.70 -3.03
CA HIS A 228 7.76 6.55 -3.29
C HIS A 228 8.21 5.10 -3.52
N LEU A 229 7.27 4.15 -3.46
CA LEU A 229 7.42 2.77 -3.95
C LEU A 229 6.77 2.57 -5.32
N ASP A 230 6.22 3.58 -5.97
CA ASP A 230 5.65 3.50 -7.31
C ASP A 230 6.73 3.15 -8.35
N ILE A 231 6.41 2.29 -9.31
CA ILE A 231 7.38 1.81 -10.30
C ILE A 231 7.90 2.95 -11.20
N ASP A 232 7.07 3.96 -11.49
CA ASP A 232 7.40 5.07 -12.38
C ASP A 232 7.82 6.34 -11.62
N HIS A 233 7.19 6.61 -10.47
CA HIS A 233 7.34 7.85 -9.71
C HIS A 233 8.14 7.70 -8.41
N GLY A 234 8.49 6.49 -8.02
CA GLY A 234 9.21 6.19 -6.79
C GLY A 234 10.73 6.27 -6.91
N THR A 235 11.41 5.86 -5.85
CA THR A 235 12.87 5.84 -5.76
C THR A 235 13.47 4.59 -6.42
N TYR A 236 13.28 4.45 -7.73
CA TYR A 236 13.74 3.32 -8.53
C TYR A 236 15.26 3.10 -8.39
N PRO A 237 15.78 1.83 -8.24
CA PRO A 237 15.06 0.57 -8.33
C PRO A 237 14.46 0.06 -6.99
N TYR A 238 14.54 0.83 -5.92
CA TYR A 238 14.02 0.46 -4.60
C TYR A 238 12.53 0.77 -4.48
N VAL A 239 11.72 0.12 -5.32
CA VAL A 239 10.28 0.31 -5.50
C VAL A 239 9.54 -1.02 -5.54
N THR A 240 8.21 -1.00 -5.50
CA THR A 240 7.36 -2.13 -5.87
C THR A 240 7.17 -2.20 -7.39
N SER A 241 6.66 -3.30 -7.89
CA SER A 241 6.49 -3.49 -9.36
C SER A 241 5.12 -3.04 -9.87
N SER A 242 4.40 -2.24 -9.10
CA SER A 242 3.10 -1.69 -9.49
C SER A 242 3.06 -0.17 -9.36
N ASN A 243 2.11 0.46 -10.06
CA ASN A 243 1.81 1.87 -9.85
C ASN A 243 0.97 2.03 -8.58
N THR A 244 1.48 2.81 -7.62
CA THR A 244 0.85 3.07 -6.32
C THR A 244 0.15 4.42 -6.25
N VAL A 245 0.31 5.26 -7.28
CA VAL A 245 -0.34 6.57 -7.43
C VAL A 245 -1.84 6.43 -7.68
N ALA A 246 -2.60 7.47 -7.34
CA ALA A 246 -4.06 7.43 -7.39
C ALA A 246 -4.63 7.16 -8.80
N ALA A 247 -3.96 7.63 -9.85
CA ALA A 247 -4.38 7.40 -11.24
C ALA A 247 -4.54 5.91 -11.59
N ASN A 248 -3.78 5.04 -10.95
CA ASN A 248 -3.88 3.60 -11.18
C ASN A 248 -5.16 2.96 -10.63
N ALA A 249 -5.91 3.65 -9.77
CA ALA A 249 -7.23 3.18 -9.33
C ALA A 249 -8.16 2.94 -10.53
N PHE A 250 -8.06 3.75 -11.57
CA PHE A 250 -8.88 3.63 -12.77
C PHE A 250 -8.47 2.44 -13.65
N SER A 251 -7.20 2.35 -14.03
CA SER A 251 -6.70 1.23 -14.84
C SER A 251 -6.73 -0.10 -14.09
N GLY A 252 -6.44 -0.08 -12.78
CA GLY A 252 -6.42 -1.27 -11.94
C GLY A 252 -7.80 -1.83 -11.57
N THR A 253 -8.88 -1.09 -11.84
CA THR A 253 -10.26 -1.54 -11.61
C THR A 253 -11.12 -1.60 -12.87
N GLY A 254 -10.65 -0.99 -13.98
CA GLY A 254 -11.38 -0.89 -15.22
C GLY A 254 -12.49 0.18 -15.22
N LEU A 255 -12.46 1.11 -14.27
CA LEU A 255 -13.32 2.30 -14.29
C LEU A 255 -12.64 3.45 -15.01
N GLY A 256 -13.41 4.18 -15.82
CA GLY A 256 -12.94 5.45 -16.39
C GLY A 256 -12.89 6.57 -15.34
N PRO A 257 -12.06 7.60 -15.53
CA PRO A 257 -11.95 8.75 -14.61
C PRO A 257 -13.16 9.70 -14.77
N SER A 258 -14.37 9.16 -14.67
CA SER A 258 -15.61 9.91 -14.77
C SER A 258 -16.18 10.19 -13.39
N ALA A 259 -16.33 11.44 -13.02
CA ALA A 259 -16.98 11.92 -11.80
C ALA A 259 -16.07 12.31 -10.62
N ASN A 260 -16.67 12.87 -9.60
CA ASN A 260 -16.02 13.44 -8.42
C ASN A 260 -15.31 12.37 -7.59
N PHE A 261 -13.98 12.41 -7.61
CA PHE A 261 -13.13 11.62 -6.73
C PHE A 261 -12.37 12.55 -5.78
N ALA A 262 -12.42 12.23 -4.49
CA ALA A 262 -11.51 12.80 -3.52
C ALA A 262 -10.30 11.88 -3.38
N VAL A 263 -9.10 12.40 -3.44
CA VAL A 263 -7.87 11.63 -3.20
C VAL A 263 -7.32 11.98 -1.83
N VAL A 264 -7.30 11.01 -0.93
CA VAL A 264 -6.76 11.16 0.42
C VAL A 264 -5.38 10.54 0.50
N GLY A 265 -4.37 11.38 0.77
CA GLY A 265 -3.01 10.95 1.03
C GLY A 265 -2.81 10.59 2.50
N ILE A 266 -2.41 9.35 2.78
CA ILE A 266 -2.05 8.98 4.14
C ILE A 266 -0.60 9.32 4.39
N CYS A 267 -0.36 10.18 5.35
CA CYS A 267 0.95 10.68 5.75
C CYS A 267 1.22 10.32 7.20
N LYS A 268 2.36 9.73 7.49
CA LYS A 268 2.81 9.53 8.86
C LYS A 268 3.48 10.81 9.38
N ALA A 269 3.29 11.16 10.63
CA ALA A 269 3.89 12.36 11.25
C ALA A 269 5.43 12.35 11.27
N TYR A 270 6.05 11.28 10.84
CA TYR A 270 7.48 11.10 10.58
C TYR A 270 7.62 10.18 9.36
N THR A 271 8.85 9.92 8.91
CA THR A 271 9.07 9.08 7.73
C THR A 271 9.65 7.73 8.14
N THR A 272 9.19 6.65 7.48
CA THR A 272 9.78 5.32 7.64
C THR A 272 10.06 4.68 6.30
N ARG A 273 11.08 3.81 6.25
CA ARG A 273 11.42 3.03 5.06
C ARG A 273 11.83 1.63 5.45
N VAL A 274 11.36 0.62 4.71
CA VAL A 274 11.84 -0.75 4.77
C VAL A 274 12.80 -1.01 3.62
N GLY A 275 13.89 -1.75 3.89
CA GLY A 275 14.86 -2.14 2.87
C GLY A 275 15.87 -1.05 2.51
N SER A 276 16.50 -1.23 1.35
CA SER A 276 17.60 -0.41 0.88
C SER A 276 17.13 0.89 0.19
N GLY A 277 18.10 1.69 -0.24
CA GLY A 277 17.89 2.93 -0.95
C GLY A 277 18.05 4.19 -0.08
N PRO A 278 18.21 5.37 -0.72
CA PRO A 278 18.48 6.63 -0.04
C PRO A 278 17.32 7.08 0.82
N PHE A 279 17.63 7.69 1.97
CA PHE A 279 16.66 8.21 2.92
C PHE A 279 17.22 9.51 3.53
N VAL A 280 16.96 10.64 2.91
CA VAL A 280 17.59 11.94 3.21
C VAL A 280 17.37 12.37 4.66
N THR A 281 16.19 12.08 5.23
CA THR A 281 15.83 12.49 6.60
C THR A 281 16.07 11.40 7.63
N GLU A 282 16.82 10.34 7.30
CA GLU A 282 17.06 9.21 8.22
C GLU A 282 17.76 9.62 9.51
N LEU A 283 17.35 9.03 10.62
CA LEU A 283 17.89 9.24 11.95
C LEU A 283 18.58 7.99 12.48
N SER A 284 19.91 8.03 12.54
CA SER A 284 20.73 6.99 13.16
C SER A 284 20.98 7.20 14.67
N CYS A 285 20.45 8.31 15.24
CA CYS A 285 20.62 8.72 16.62
C CYS A 285 19.55 8.12 17.57
N GLU A 286 19.59 8.51 18.84
CA GLU A 286 18.65 8.07 19.89
C GLU A 286 17.19 8.43 19.57
N ILE A 287 16.94 9.60 18.97
CA ILE A 287 15.59 10.01 18.53
C ILE A 287 15.04 9.01 17.52
N GLY A 288 15.85 8.59 16.55
CA GLY A 288 15.44 7.58 15.55
C GLY A 288 15.08 6.25 16.19
N ARG A 289 15.87 5.79 17.18
CA ARG A 289 15.56 4.58 17.95
C ARG A 289 14.28 4.73 18.76
N ARG A 290 14.08 5.86 19.45
CA ARG A 290 12.86 6.18 20.18
C ARG A 290 11.63 6.12 19.28
N ILE A 291 11.66 6.77 18.11
CA ILE A 291 10.56 6.73 17.14
C ILE A 291 10.28 5.29 16.69
N GLN A 292 11.32 4.48 16.44
CA GLN A 292 11.18 3.08 16.05
C GLN A 292 10.50 2.24 17.14
N ASP A 293 10.92 2.39 18.40
CA ASP A 293 10.43 1.60 19.53
C ASP A 293 9.01 2.02 19.93
N VAL A 294 8.75 3.31 20.15
CA VAL A 294 7.43 3.85 20.51
C VAL A 294 6.42 3.62 19.37
N GLY A 295 6.85 3.87 18.13
CA GLY A 295 6.04 3.66 16.92
C GLY A 295 5.84 2.18 16.58
N LYS A 296 6.53 1.24 17.26
CA LYS A 296 6.54 -0.19 16.91
C LYS A 296 6.82 -0.40 15.42
N GLU A 297 7.88 0.27 14.93
CA GLU A 297 8.19 0.31 13.51
C GLU A 297 8.90 -0.98 13.05
N PHE A 298 8.10 -2.04 12.94
CA PHE A 298 8.48 -3.35 12.42
C PHE A 298 7.52 -3.75 11.30
N GLY A 299 8.03 -4.42 10.28
CA GLY A 299 7.20 -4.89 9.16
C GLY A 299 6.18 -5.92 9.63
N ALA A 300 4.88 -5.66 9.43
CA ALA A 300 3.80 -6.55 9.84
C ALA A 300 3.92 -7.97 9.25
N THR A 301 4.50 -8.08 8.06
CA THR A 301 4.63 -9.34 7.32
C THR A 301 5.99 -10.00 7.52
N THR A 302 7.08 -9.22 7.60
CA THR A 302 8.46 -9.73 7.60
C THR A 302 9.16 -9.58 8.94
N GLY A 303 8.58 -8.84 9.89
CA GLY A 303 9.20 -8.51 11.17
C GLY A 303 10.44 -7.60 11.06
N ARG A 304 10.85 -7.19 9.84
CA ARG A 304 12.04 -6.36 9.65
C ARG A 304 11.86 -4.99 10.29
N LYS A 305 12.92 -4.49 10.93
CA LYS A 305 12.97 -3.13 11.45
C LYS A 305 12.82 -2.12 10.32
N ARG A 306 12.00 -1.09 10.54
CA ARG A 306 11.90 0.07 9.65
C ARG A 306 12.94 1.10 10.05
N ARG A 307 13.62 1.67 9.08
CA ARG A 307 14.45 2.87 9.22
C ARG A 307 13.50 4.04 9.49
N CYS A 308 13.85 4.92 10.42
CA CYS A 308 13.02 6.05 10.83
C CYS A 308 13.74 7.38 10.55
N GLY A 309 12.98 8.41 10.23
CA GLY A 309 13.49 9.75 9.96
C GLY A 309 12.42 10.82 10.21
N TRP A 310 12.84 12.09 10.17
CA TRP A 310 11.91 13.20 10.28
C TRP A 310 10.92 13.24 9.11
N LEU A 311 9.78 13.91 9.33
CA LEU A 311 8.79 14.15 8.27
C LEU A 311 9.46 14.90 7.11
N ASP A 312 9.27 14.35 5.90
CA ASP A 312 9.87 14.85 4.68
C ASP A 312 8.80 15.44 3.75
N MET A 313 8.71 16.75 3.75
CA MET A 313 7.71 17.46 2.93
C MET A 313 8.07 17.53 1.45
N VAL A 314 9.32 17.26 1.06
CA VAL A 314 9.66 17.10 -0.37
C VAL A 314 8.99 15.86 -0.93
N LEU A 315 9.05 14.74 -0.19
CA LEU A 315 8.36 13.51 -0.53
C LEU A 315 6.84 13.70 -0.56
N VAL A 316 6.27 14.34 0.47
CA VAL A 316 4.82 14.56 0.57
C VAL A 316 4.31 15.43 -0.57
N ARG A 317 4.98 16.53 -0.90
CA ARG A 317 4.63 17.42 -2.02
C ARG A 317 4.72 16.70 -3.37
N HIS A 318 5.75 15.87 -3.55
CA HIS A 318 5.84 15.03 -4.74
C HIS A 318 4.63 14.10 -4.86
N ALA A 319 4.26 13.40 -3.78
CA ALA A 319 3.09 12.51 -3.76
C ALA A 319 1.78 13.27 -4.04
N ILE A 320 1.60 14.46 -3.46
CA ILE A 320 0.45 15.34 -3.73
C ILE A 320 0.33 15.62 -5.22
N ARG A 321 1.42 16.03 -5.86
CA ARG A 321 1.46 16.41 -7.28
C ARG A 321 1.17 15.23 -8.20
N VAL A 322 1.80 14.05 -7.99
CA VAL A 322 1.67 12.91 -8.92
C VAL A 322 0.40 12.11 -8.69
N SER A 323 -0.22 12.21 -7.51
CA SER A 323 -1.47 11.52 -7.20
C SER A 323 -2.70 12.44 -7.20
N GLY A 324 -2.54 13.77 -7.32
CA GLY A 324 -3.65 14.71 -7.24
C GLY A 324 -4.35 14.67 -5.88
N ILE A 325 -3.58 14.54 -4.79
CA ILE A 325 -4.12 14.45 -3.42
C ILE A 325 -4.83 15.76 -3.06
N THR A 326 -6.05 15.64 -2.55
CA THR A 326 -6.92 16.77 -2.18
C THR A 326 -7.05 16.98 -0.67
N GLY A 327 -6.51 16.06 0.12
CA GLY A 327 -6.48 16.15 1.58
C GLY A 327 -5.57 15.10 2.19
N ILE A 328 -4.99 15.42 3.35
CA ILE A 328 -4.04 14.55 4.07
C ILE A 328 -4.73 13.95 5.30
N ALA A 329 -4.63 12.65 5.48
CA ALA A 329 -4.87 11.97 6.75
C ALA A 329 -3.52 11.73 7.44
N LEU A 330 -3.27 12.48 8.50
CA LEU A 330 -2.02 12.38 9.27
C LEU A 330 -2.14 11.28 10.34
N THR A 331 -1.15 10.39 10.40
CA THR A 331 -1.15 9.25 11.32
C THR A 331 0.06 9.26 12.25
N LYS A 332 -0.02 8.51 13.35
CA LYS A 332 1.13 8.29 14.26
C LYS A 332 1.65 9.56 14.92
N LEU A 333 0.80 10.56 15.13
CA LEU A 333 1.18 11.82 15.77
C LEU A 333 1.59 11.60 17.23
N ASP A 334 0.94 10.68 17.93
CA ASP A 334 1.22 10.21 19.28
C ASP A 334 2.66 9.76 19.51
N VAL A 335 3.31 9.21 18.50
CA VAL A 335 4.69 8.70 18.57
C VAL A 335 5.72 9.80 18.82
N LEU A 336 5.41 11.04 18.44
CA LEU A 336 6.29 12.19 18.62
C LEU A 336 6.19 12.82 20.03
N THR A 337 5.23 12.39 20.85
CA THR A 337 5.09 12.86 22.25
C THR A 337 6.37 12.61 23.07
N GLY A 338 6.84 13.63 23.80
CA GLY A 338 8.04 13.56 24.61
C GLY A 338 9.35 13.80 23.84
N ILE A 339 9.27 14.33 22.62
CA ILE A 339 10.42 14.84 21.85
C ILE A 339 10.43 16.37 22.00
N ASP A 340 11.50 16.94 22.52
CA ASP A 340 11.59 18.38 22.83
C ASP A 340 11.58 19.26 21.59
N LYS A 341 12.29 18.84 20.53
CA LYS A 341 12.40 19.55 19.25
C LYS A 341 12.13 18.58 18.11
N ILE A 342 11.11 18.91 17.31
CA ILE A 342 10.69 18.13 16.15
C ILE A 342 11.12 18.89 14.90
N LYS A 343 11.65 18.17 13.90
CA LYS A 343 12.09 18.76 12.65
C LYS A 343 11.20 18.32 11.50
N ILE A 344 10.94 19.26 10.58
CA ILE A 344 10.27 19.01 9.31
C ILE A 344 11.28 19.33 8.20
N CYS A 345 11.55 18.38 7.31
CA CYS A 345 12.35 18.64 6.13
C CYS A 345 11.50 19.39 5.08
N VAL A 346 11.91 20.62 4.79
CA VAL A 346 11.20 21.52 3.88
C VAL A 346 11.85 21.61 2.50
N GLY A 347 13.04 21.04 2.34
CA GLY A 347 13.80 21.03 1.11
C GLY A 347 15.05 20.18 1.24
N TYR A 348 15.71 19.93 0.12
CA TYR A 348 17.03 19.31 0.04
C TYR A 348 18.03 20.33 -0.48
N GLN A 349 19.28 20.19 -0.05
CA GLN A 349 20.42 20.88 -0.62
C GLN A 349 21.31 19.86 -1.30
N THR A 350 21.60 20.05 -2.59
CA THR A 350 22.52 19.17 -3.32
C THR A 350 23.97 19.50 -2.95
N ALA A 351 24.90 18.60 -3.26
CA ALA A 351 26.34 18.82 -3.09
C ALA A 351 26.86 20.06 -3.85
N GLN A 352 26.15 20.52 -4.88
CA GLN A 352 26.44 21.74 -5.65
C GLN A 352 25.82 23.01 -5.05
N GLY A 353 25.10 22.88 -3.92
CA GLY A 353 24.42 23.99 -3.26
C GLY A 353 23.05 24.35 -3.83
N GLU A 354 22.53 23.60 -4.79
CA GLU A 354 21.20 23.81 -5.34
C GLU A 354 20.13 23.39 -4.33
N ARG A 355 19.07 24.19 -4.19
CA ARG A 355 17.93 23.88 -3.32
C ARG A 355 16.78 23.24 -4.09
N ILE A 356 16.31 22.09 -3.60
CA ILE A 356 15.20 21.31 -4.17
C ILE A 356 14.05 21.27 -3.16
N ASN A 357 12.85 21.74 -3.56
CA ASN A 357 11.68 21.81 -2.67
C ASN A 357 10.49 20.99 -3.14
N PHE A 358 10.40 20.63 -4.44
CA PHE A 358 9.21 20.02 -5.04
C PHE A 358 9.45 18.72 -5.79
N ALA A 359 10.69 18.43 -6.17
CA ALA A 359 11.06 17.28 -6.98
C ALA A 359 11.99 16.35 -6.20
N VAL A 360 11.69 15.07 -6.22
CA VAL A 360 12.65 14.07 -5.73
C VAL A 360 13.62 13.76 -6.87
N PRO A 361 14.95 13.88 -6.67
CA PRO A 361 15.92 13.57 -7.70
C PRO A 361 15.77 12.14 -8.20
N ALA A 362 15.63 11.98 -9.52
CA ALA A 362 15.55 10.64 -10.14
C ALA A 362 16.90 9.90 -10.07
N ASN A 363 18.01 10.63 -10.08
CA ASN A 363 19.33 10.04 -9.89
C ASN A 363 19.56 9.76 -8.41
N LEU A 364 19.69 8.47 -8.06
CA LEU A 364 19.86 8.03 -6.68
C LEU A 364 21.16 8.51 -6.03
N GLN A 365 22.22 8.72 -6.78
CA GLN A 365 23.49 9.27 -6.24
C GLN A 365 23.28 10.73 -5.83
N VAL A 366 22.55 11.49 -6.63
CA VAL A 366 22.18 12.86 -6.25
C VAL A 366 21.33 12.85 -4.99
N LEU A 367 20.28 12.01 -4.95
CA LEU A 367 19.39 11.91 -3.79
C LEU A 367 20.13 11.47 -2.52
N ALA A 368 21.05 10.49 -2.64
CA ALA A 368 21.82 9.96 -1.52
C ALA A 368 22.81 10.99 -0.93
N ASN A 369 23.25 11.95 -1.76
CA ASN A 369 24.18 13.02 -1.34
C ASN A 369 23.46 14.34 -1.03
N CYS A 370 22.13 14.38 -1.03
CA CYS A 370 21.38 15.53 -0.59
C CYS A 370 21.41 15.66 0.93
N GLU A 371 21.54 16.90 1.40
CA GLU A 371 21.36 17.24 2.81
C GLU A 371 19.95 17.78 3.05
N PRO A 372 19.27 17.36 4.13
CA PRO A 372 17.93 17.88 4.44
C PRO A 372 17.99 19.29 5.00
N VAL A 373 17.14 20.17 4.49
CA VAL A 373 16.92 21.52 5.05
C VAL A 373 15.74 21.44 6.00
N TYR A 374 15.99 21.66 7.29
CA TYR A 374 14.99 21.52 8.32
C TYR A 374 14.42 22.85 8.81
N GLU A 375 13.14 22.83 9.13
CA GLU A 375 12.50 23.74 10.08
C GLU A 375 12.31 23.00 11.41
N GLU A 376 12.56 23.69 12.54
CA GLU A 376 12.43 23.15 13.88
C GLU A 376 11.19 23.72 14.57
N ILE A 377 10.43 22.84 15.22
CA ILE A 377 9.21 23.18 15.97
C ILE A 377 9.36 22.62 17.38
N ASP A 378 8.91 23.38 18.38
CA ASP A 378 8.86 22.88 19.76
C ASP A 378 7.91 21.67 19.86
N GLY A 379 8.39 20.64 20.50
CA GLY A 379 7.60 19.43 20.73
C GLY A 379 6.61 19.59 21.88
N TRP A 380 6.08 18.48 22.31
CA TRP A 380 5.08 18.38 23.39
C TRP A 380 5.31 17.14 24.24
N THR A 381 4.87 17.21 25.51
CA THR A 381 4.99 16.11 26.48
C THR A 381 3.64 15.55 26.90
N GLU A 382 2.57 16.27 26.60
CA GLU A 382 1.21 15.90 26.97
C GLU A 382 0.72 14.68 26.18
N ASP A 383 -0.01 13.78 26.84
CA ASP A 383 -0.72 12.70 26.19
C ASP A 383 -1.87 13.25 25.34
N ILE A 384 -1.83 12.98 24.03
CA ILE A 384 -2.83 13.44 23.06
C ILE A 384 -3.86 12.36 22.70
N SER A 385 -3.75 11.16 23.26
CA SER A 385 -4.57 10.00 22.85
C SER A 385 -6.07 10.19 23.11
N GLN A 386 -6.43 11.04 24.08
CA GLN A 386 -7.81 11.32 24.44
C GLN A 386 -8.45 12.46 23.63
N ALA A 387 -7.67 13.23 22.85
CA ALA A 387 -8.20 14.31 22.03
C ALA A 387 -9.12 13.78 20.92
N ARG A 388 -10.27 14.42 20.75
CA ARG A 388 -11.27 14.12 19.70
C ARG A 388 -11.57 15.33 18.84
N ARG A 389 -11.05 16.50 19.20
CA ARG A 389 -11.16 17.76 18.48
C ARG A 389 -9.80 18.44 18.45
N ILE A 390 -9.53 19.26 17.44
CA ILE A 390 -8.24 19.98 17.28
C ILE A 390 -7.96 20.92 18.45
N GLU A 391 -9.00 21.54 19.00
CA GLU A 391 -8.90 22.50 20.11
C GLU A 391 -8.41 21.85 21.39
N GLU A 392 -8.59 20.53 21.55
CA GLU A 392 -8.13 19.74 22.70
C GLU A 392 -6.65 19.39 22.65
N LEU A 393 -6.01 19.59 21.48
CA LEU A 393 -4.59 19.33 21.30
C LEU A 393 -3.73 20.46 21.90
N PRO A 394 -2.57 20.14 22.48
CA PRO A 394 -1.58 21.11 22.94
C PRO A 394 -1.21 22.14 21.86
N LYS A 395 -0.84 23.33 22.28
CA LYS A 395 -0.50 24.43 21.35
C LYS A 395 0.59 24.04 20.34
N ASN A 396 1.62 23.34 20.78
CA ASN A 396 2.72 22.94 19.90
C ASN A 396 2.30 21.88 18.90
N VAL A 397 1.42 20.95 19.28
CA VAL A 397 0.80 19.99 18.34
C VAL A 397 0.04 20.73 17.26
N ARG A 398 -0.81 21.70 17.61
CA ARG A 398 -1.56 22.50 16.63
C ARG A 398 -0.65 23.26 15.70
N LYS A 399 0.43 23.88 16.19
CA LYS A 399 1.44 24.52 15.34
C LYS A 399 2.10 23.55 14.34
N TYR A 400 2.37 22.31 14.79
CA TYR A 400 2.93 21.28 13.92
C TYR A 400 1.95 20.92 12.80
N LEU A 401 0.67 20.75 13.11
CA LEU A 401 -0.38 20.45 12.12
C LEU A 401 -0.58 21.60 11.14
N GLU A 402 -0.71 22.84 11.63
CA GLU A 402 -0.82 24.06 10.81
C GLU A 402 0.38 24.22 9.86
N ARG A 403 1.60 23.88 10.34
CA ARG A 403 2.78 23.94 9.50
C ARG A 403 2.76 22.91 8.38
N ILE A 404 2.30 21.68 8.67
CA ILE A 404 2.13 20.64 7.64
C ILE A 404 1.12 21.10 6.58
N GLU A 405 -0.05 21.62 6.96
CA GLU A 405 -1.05 22.14 6.01
C GLU A 405 -0.46 23.26 5.13
N THR A 406 0.23 24.23 5.75
CA THR A 406 0.89 25.31 5.02
C THR A 406 1.92 24.80 4.02
N LEU A 407 2.74 23.82 4.42
CA LEU A 407 3.77 23.24 3.56
C LEU A 407 3.20 22.34 2.46
N ALA A 408 2.09 21.69 2.71
CA ALA A 408 1.40 20.81 1.76
C ALA A 408 0.52 21.59 0.76
N ASP A 409 0.07 22.78 1.12
CA ASP A 409 -0.92 23.59 0.39
C ASP A 409 -2.25 22.87 0.14
N ILE A 410 -2.60 21.93 1.02
CA ILE A 410 -3.88 21.20 1.04
C ILE A 410 -4.28 20.88 2.49
N PRO A 411 -5.59 20.73 2.80
CA PRO A 411 -6.05 20.56 4.17
C PRO A 411 -5.72 19.18 4.76
N LEU A 412 -5.53 19.14 6.08
CA LEU A 412 -5.66 17.90 6.86
C LEU A 412 -7.16 17.55 6.93
N VAL A 413 -7.50 16.31 6.61
CA VAL A 413 -8.88 15.79 6.68
C VAL A 413 -9.09 14.86 7.87
N LEU A 414 -7.99 14.34 8.42
CA LEU A 414 -7.99 13.43 9.55
C LEU A 414 -6.65 13.49 10.28
N VAL A 415 -6.69 13.39 11.62
CA VAL A 415 -5.49 13.27 12.48
C VAL A 415 -5.67 12.09 13.42
N SER A 416 -4.76 11.11 13.35
CA SER A 416 -4.72 9.97 14.26
C SER A 416 -3.80 10.27 15.42
N VAL A 417 -4.35 10.21 16.63
CA VAL A 417 -3.70 10.53 17.90
C VAL A 417 -3.36 9.30 18.74
N GLY A 418 -3.51 8.10 18.18
CA GLY A 418 -3.20 6.82 18.80
C GLY A 418 -3.46 5.63 17.89
N ALA A 419 -3.29 4.41 18.42
CA ALA A 419 -3.41 3.18 17.62
C ALA A 419 -4.86 2.73 17.41
N ALA A 420 -5.75 2.97 18.37
CA ALA A 420 -7.14 2.53 18.31
C ALA A 420 -7.95 3.36 17.30
N ARG A 421 -9.00 2.76 16.77
CA ARG A 421 -9.87 3.38 15.78
C ARG A 421 -10.48 4.69 16.27
N ASN A 422 -10.94 4.73 17.52
CA ASN A 422 -11.54 5.90 18.15
C ASN A 422 -10.53 6.98 18.56
N GLU A 423 -9.22 6.71 18.50
CA GLU A 423 -8.15 7.67 18.72
C GLU A 423 -7.85 8.43 17.42
N THR A 424 -8.89 9.11 16.92
CA THR A 424 -8.88 9.78 15.62
C THR A 424 -9.75 11.03 15.65
N ILE A 425 -9.21 12.14 15.19
CA ILE A 425 -9.91 13.40 14.97
C ILE A 425 -10.28 13.47 13.48
N VAL A 426 -11.56 13.42 13.16
CA VAL A 426 -12.04 13.57 11.78
C VAL A 426 -12.40 15.05 11.55
N LEU A 427 -11.65 15.71 10.66
CA LEU A 427 -11.82 17.13 10.33
C LEU A 427 -12.79 17.31 9.17
N LYS A 428 -12.70 16.42 8.19
CA LYS A 428 -13.58 16.44 7.02
C LYS A 428 -13.86 15.01 6.54
N ASN A 429 -15.11 14.69 6.28
CA ASN A 429 -15.47 13.43 5.66
C ASN A 429 -15.36 13.56 4.13
N PRO A 430 -14.43 12.82 3.47
CA PRO A 430 -14.19 12.97 2.03
C PRO A 430 -15.36 12.47 1.15
N PHE A 431 -16.32 11.73 1.72
CA PHE A 431 -17.54 11.30 1.02
C PHE A 431 -18.64 12.35 0.99
N ILE A 432 -18.47 13.44 1.76
CA ILE A 432 -19.43 14.54 1.87
C ILE A 432 -18.73 15.77 1.31
N SER A 433 -18.93 16.02 0.04
CA SER A 433 -18.48 17.25 -0.64
C SER A 433 -19.58 18.28 -0.69
#